data_71fa7dfeec494f84408ee17a80fd7c01
#
_entry.id   71fa7dfeec494f84408ee17a80fd7c01
#
_cell.length_a   1.000
_cell.length_b   1.000
_cell.length_c   1.000
_cell.angle_alpha   90.00
_cell.angle_beta   90.00
_cell.angle_gamma   90.00
#
_symmetry.space_group_name_H-M   'P 1'
#
loop_
_entity.id
_entity.type
_entity.pdbx_description
1 polymer ?
#
loop_
_entity_poly.entity_id
_entity_poly.type
_entity_poly.pdbx_seq_one_letter_code
_entity_poly.pdbx_strand_id
1 'polypeptide(L)'
;MTRLQTLPVSLQKSIKNRSLLKVISGLSNFNPESVCLIAKAACHGGADLLDIACEPKLVELAVEASNIPVCVSSVEPRLFPNAVKAGASIIEIGNFDSFYPDGRFFSADEVLSLASESRRLLPEVCLSVTVPHVLPLDSQAQLALDLVDRGVDLIQTEGGTSSHPLSPGTLGLIEKASPTLAATFAITSALKESHLDVPLICASGLSEVTVPMAISVGANGVGIGSAINKLNTELAMIATVKGLRQALDSLKLVSTINQ
;
A
#
# COMPACT_ATOMS: atom_id res chain seq x y z
N MET A 1 13.00 -15.38 -8.39
CA MET A 1 12.36 -15.80 -7.11
C MET A 1 11.85 -14.56 -6.44
N THR A 2 10.64 -14.60 -5.89
CA THR A 2 10.08 -13.47 -5.13
C THR A 2 10.77 -13.33 -3.77
N ARG A 3 10.99 -12.07 -3.32
CA ARG A 3 11.59 -11.75 -2.01
C ARG A 3 10.55 -11.71 -0.90
N LEU A 4 9.30 -12.03 -1.18
CA LEU A 4 8.27 -12.16 -0.16
C LEU A 4 8.64 -13.15 0.96
N GLN A 5 9.47 -14.13 0.64
CA GLN A 5 9.96 -15.14 1.59
C GLN A 5 10.95 -14.56 2.63
N THR A 6 11.53 -13.38 2.38
CA THR A 6 12.41 -12.69 3.36
C THR A 6 11.62 -11.93 4.42
N LEU A 7 10.32 -11.70 4.18
CA LEU A 7 9.46 -10.98 5.10
C LEU A 7 9.11 -11.82 6.34
N PRO A 8 8.74 -11.19 7.47
CA PRO A 8 8.23 -11.91 8.64
C PRO A 8 7.07 -12.85 8.30
N VAL A 9 7.05 -14.04 8.91
CA VAL A 9 6.05 -15.09 8.63
C VAL A 9 4.61 -14.60 8.80
N SER A 10 4.35 -13.73 9.79
CA SER A 10 3.03 -13.11 9.99
C SER A 10 2.60 -12.31 8.77
N LEU A 11 3.50 -11.48 8.23
CA LEU A 11 3.22 -10.65 7.05
C LEU A 11 3.01 -11.51 5.79
N GLN A 12 3.83 -12.55 5.58
CA GLN A 12 3.64 -13.51 4.49
C GLN A 12 2.24 -14.17 4.56
N LYS A 13 1.80 -14.56 5.78
CA LYS A 13 0.47 -15.15 6.00
C LYS A 13 -0.65 -14.14 5.68
N SER A 14 -0.53 -12.89 6.12
CA SER A 14 -1.54 -11.86 5.85
C SER A 14 -1.69 -11.61 4.34
N ILE A 15 -0.57 -11.56 3.60
CA ILE A 15 -0.58 -11.43 2.13
C ILE A 15 -1.27 -12.64 1.48
N LYS A 16 -0.83 -13.86 1.84
CA LYS A 16 -1.39 -15.10 1.28
C LYS A 16 -2.87 -15.28 1.57
N ASN A 17 -3.29 -14.92 2.78
CA ASN A 17 -4.68 -15.02 3.22
C ASN A 17 -5.57 -13.86 2.74
N ARG A 18 -5.03 -12.96 1.92
CA ARG A 18 -5.72 -11.78 1.39
C ARG A 18 -6.31 -10.92 2.52
N SER A 19 -5.54 -10.71 3.56
CA SER A 19 -5.95 -10.00 4.77
C SER A 19 -4.93 -8.97 5.24
N LEU A 20 -4.00 -8.57 4.39
CA LEU A 20 -2.99 -7.56 4.72
C LEU A 20 -3.66 -6.19 4.95
N LEU A 21 -3.37 -5.58 6.09
CA LEU A 21 -3.72 -4.19 6.41
C LEU A 21 -2.44 -3.37 6.54
N LYS A 22 -2.20 -2.49 5.56
CA LYS A 22 -1.09 -1.54 5.51
C LYS A 22 -1.59 -0.16 5.95
N VAL A 23 -1.00 0.40 7.00
CA VAL A 23 -1.23 1.80 7.40
C VAL A 23 -0.17 2.67 6.74
N ILE A 24 -0.59 3.75 6.07
CA ILE A 24 0.27 4.61 5.28
C ILE A 24 0.35 5.99 5.95
N SER A 25 1.49 6.33 6.52
CA SER A 25 1.79 7.68 7.01
C SER A 25 2.02 8.66 5.85
N GLY A 26 2.57 8.16 4.74
CA GLY A 26 2.84 8.91 3.53
C GLY A 26 4.30 9.29 3.35
N LEU A 27 4.74 9.35 2.08
CA LEU A 27 6.13 9.60 1.70
C LEU A 27 6.63 11.02 1.99
N SER A 28 5.71 11.97 2.22
CA SER A 28 6.03 13.38 2.54
C SER A 28 5.85 13.71 4.02
N ASN A 29 5.48 12.74 4.88
CA ASN A 29 5.36 12.97 6.32
C ASN A 29 6.70 12.76 7.01
N PHE A 30 7.47 13.85 7.17
CA PHE A 30 8.75 13.85 7.86
C PHE A 30 8.66 14.30 9.32
N ASN A 31 7.45 14.46 9.87
CA ASN A 31 7.25 14.83 11.29
C ASN A 31 7.41 13.60 12.20
N PRO A 32 8.43 13.53 13.08
CA PRO A 32 8.69 12.37 13.93
C PRO A 32 7.56 12.07 14.92
N GLU A 33 6.92 13.11 15.47
CA GLU A 33 5.81 12.94 16.42
C GLU A 33 4.60 12.32 15.74
N SER A 34 4.26 12.80 14.52
CA SER A 34 3.19 12.26 13.70
C SER A 34 3.45 10.81 13.32
N VAL A 35 4.66 10.50 12.86
CA VAL A 35 5.04 9.12 12.48
C VAL A 35 4.98 8.19 13.69
N CYS A 36 5.48 8.62 14.86
CA CYS A 36 5.41 7.83 16.08
C CYS A 36 3.96 7.55 16.52
N LEU A 37 3.08 8.56 16.44
CA LEU A 37 1.67 8.43 16.77
C LEU A 37 0.96 7.43 15.84
N ILE A 38 1.20 7.54 14.53
CA ILE A 38 0.65 6.63 13.52
C ILE A 38 1.19 5.21 13.71
N ALA A 39 2.48 5.05 14.00
CA ALA A 39 3.12 3.75 14.23
C ALA A 39 2.47 3.02 15.42
N LYS A 40 2.29 3.70 16.55
CA LYS A 40 1.58 3.16 17.74
C LYS A 40 0.14 2.80 17.41
N ALA A 41 -0.57 3.68 16.71
CA ALA A 41 -1.95 3.44 16.32
C ALA A 41 -2.09 2.26 15.36
N ALA A 42 -1.19 2.11 14.40
CA ALA A 42 -1.13 0.96 13.50
C ALA A 42 -0.94 -0.35 14.27
N CYS A 43 0.03 -0.40 15.17
CA CYS A 43 0.32 -1.57 16.00
C CYS A 43 -0.88 -1.95 16.90
N HIS A 44 -1.39 -1.01 17.68
CA HIS A 44 -2.49 -1.26 18.63
C HIS A 44 -3.84 -1.49 17.93
N GLY A 45 -3.97 -1.01 16.69
CA GLY A 45 -5.15 -1.22 15.84
C GLY A 45 -5.15 -2.56 15.10
N GLY A 46 -4.02 -3.27 15.07
CA GLY A 46 -3.88 -4.58 14.42
C GLY A 46 -3.53 -4.49 12.93
N ALA A 47 -2.79 -3.46 12.50
CA ALA A 47 -2.18 -3.43 11.18
C ALA A 47 -1.04 -4.45 11.06
N ASP A 48 -0.80 -4.93 9.84
CA ASP A 48 0.26 -5.89 9.53
C ASP A 48 1.55 -5.20 9.05
N LEU A 49 1.42 -3.97 8.50
CA LEU A 49 2.50 -3.23 7.85
C LEU A 49 2.30 -1.74 8.07
N LEU A 50 3.38 -1.02 8.34
CA LEU A 50 3.41 0.44 8.40
C LEU A 50 4.26 0.98 7.25
N ASP A 51 3.75 2.00 6.54
CA ASP A 51 4.47 2.67 5.45
C ASP A 51 4.74 4.13 5.82
N ILE A 52 6.00 4.55 5.71
CA ILE A 52 6.48 5.88 6.10
C ILE A 52 7.38 6.49 5.04
N ALA A 53 7.71 7.77 5.19
CA ALA A 53 8.71 8.45 4.38
C ALA A 53 10.10 7.76 4.50
N CYS A 54 10.85 7.75 3.40
CA CYS A 54 12.15 7.08 3.31
C CYS A 54 13.26 7.92 3.99
N GLU A 55 13.22 7.99 5.31
CA GLU A 55 14.21 8.67 6.15
C GLU A 55 14.69 7.73 7.26
N PRO A 56 16.00 7.43 7.36
CA PRO A 56 16.53 6.43 8.30
C PRO A 56 16.12 6.66 9.76
N LYS A 57 16.14 7.91 10.24
CA LYS A 57 15.75 8.24 11.61
C LYS A 57 14.27 7.97 11.89
N LEU A 58 13.41 8.16 10.90
CA LEU A 58 11.99 7.82 11.01
C LEU A 58 11.78 6.31 11.01
N VAL A 59 12.60 5.56 10.27
CA VAL A 59 12.56 4.09 10.31
C VAL A 59 12.94 3.57 11.69
N GLU A 60 14.04 4.04 12.27
CA GLU A 60 14.46 3.69 13.64
C GLU A 60 13.35 3.99 14.65
N LEU A 61 12.76 5.19 14.57
CA LEU A 61 11.64 5.60 15.42
C LEU A 61 10.41 4.70 15.25
N ALA A 62 10.05 4.38 14.03
CA ALA A 62 8.87 3.55 13.73
C ALA A 62 9.07 2.11 14.20
N VAL A 63 10.26 1.54 14.03
CA VAL A 63 10.63 0.21 14.53
C VAL A 63 10.58 0.17 16.05
N GLU A 64 11.07 1.21 16.73
CA GLU A 64 11.03 1.31 18.19
C GLU A 64 9.59 1.51 18.72
N ALA A 65 8.77 2.33 18.02
CA ALA A 65 7.41 2.66 18.43
C ALA A 65 6.38 1.57 18.16
N SER A 66 6.68 0.63 17.24
CA SER A 66 5.76 -0.44 16.83
C SER A 66 6.50 -1.75 16.61
N ASN A 67 5.80 -2.87 16.80
CA ASN A 67 6.36 -4.22 16.59
C ASN A 67 5.93 -4.79 15.23
N ILE A 68 5.51 -3.94 14.29
CA ILE A 68 5.11 -4.36 12.94
C ILE A 68 6.18 -4.00 11.92
N PRO A 69 6.32 -4.75 10.81
CA PRO A 69 7.25 -4.45 9.74
C PRO A 69 7.05 -3.03 9.18
N VAL A 70 8.16 -2.40 8.79
CA VAL A 70 8.16 -1.06 8.20
C VAL A 70 8.45 -1.14 6.70
N CYS A 71 7.60 -0.52 5.90
CA CYS A 71 7.79 -0.18 4.51
C CYS A 71 8.25 1.28 4.43
N VAL A 72 9.13 1.61 3.50
CA VAL A 72 9.51 2.99 3.20
C VAL A 72 9.19 3.33 1.77
N SER A 73 8.53 4.48 1.56
CA SER A 73 8.13 4.96 0.25
C SER A 73 8.95 6.16 -0.22
N SER A 74 9.40 6.13 -1.47
CA SER A 74 10.12 7.22 -2.12
C SER A 74 10.04 7.09 -3.64
N VAL A 75 10.31 8.21 -4.35
CA VAL A 75 10.61 8.22 -5.79
C VAL A 75 12.11 8.40 -6.07
N GLU A 76 12.94 8.29 -5.04
CA GLU A 76 14.40 8.39 -5.12
C GLU A 76 15.06 7.09 -4.67
N PRO A 77 15.38 6.15 -5.59
CA PRO A 77 15.93 4.83 -5.24
C PRO A 77 17.19 4.86 -4.37
N ARG A 78 17.99 5.92 -4.49
CA ARG A 78 19.25 6.07 -3.74
C ARG A 78 19.08 6.24 -2.24
N LEU A 79 17.87 6.59 -1.78
CA LEU A 79 17.55 6.73 -0.35
C LEU A 79 17.34 5.36 0.32
N PHE A 80 16.85 4.37 -0.42
CA PHE A 80 16.47 3.07 0.13
C PHE A 80 17.58 2.31 0.88
N PRO A 81 18.85 2.28 0.41
CA PRO A 81 19.88 1.50 1.10
C PRO A 81 20.08 1.90 2.57
N ASN A 82 19.98 3.19 2.89
CA ASN A 82 20.13 3.68 4.25
C ASN A 82 18.89 3.37 5.11
N ALA A 83 17.70 3.46 4.54
CA ALA A 83 16.46 3.10 5.21
C ALA A 83 16.38 1.58 5.52
N VAL A 84 16.85 0.74 4.62
CA VAL A 84 16.96 -0.71 4.85
C VAL A 84 17.95 -1.02 5.96
N LYS A 85 19.10 -0.35 6.00
CA LYS A 85 20.06 -0.48 7.12
C LYS A 85 19.48 -0.04 8.46
N ALA A 86 18.55 0.92 8.46
CA ALA A 86 17.84 1.38 9.64
C ALA A 86 16.68 0.45 10.08
N GLY A 87 16.36 -0.60 9.31
CA GLY A 87 15.38 -1.62 9.68
C GLY A 87 14.14 -1.71 8.80
N ALA A 88 14.07 -0.99 7.67
CA ALA A 88 12.97 -1.16 6.73
C ALA A 88 12.98 -2.56 6.10
N SER A 89 11.82 -3.22 6.09
CA SER A 89 11.64 -4.58 5.57
C SER A 89 11.20 -4.60 4.10
N ILE A 90 10.54 -3.53 3.64
CA ILE A 90 10.02 -3.36 2.28
C ILE A 90 10.41 -1.96 1.82
N ILE A 91 10.79 -1.84 0.55
CA ILE A 91 10.92 -0.56 -0.13
C ILE A 91 9.80 -0.40 -1.15
N GLU A 92 9.27 0.80 -1.30
CA GLU A 92 8.20 1.10 -2.25
C GLU A 92 8.54 2.32 -3.11
N ILE A 93 8.47 2.12 -4.42
CA ILE A 93 8.39 3.23 -5.37
C ILE A 93 6.93 3.65 -5.45
N GLY A 94 6.61 4.87 -5.04
CA GLY A 94 5.25 5.31 -5.21
C GLY A 94 4.72 6.25 -4.16
N ASN A 95 3.37 6.22 -4.06
CA ASN A 95 2.49 7.24 -3.56
C ASN A 95 2.59 8.50 -4.44
N PHE A 96 2.45 8.30 -5.76
CA PHE A 96 2.60 9.34 -6.77
C PHE A 96 1.54 10.43 -6.65
N ASP A 97 0.36 10.10 -6.11
CA ASP A 97 -0.73 11.05 -5.88
C ASP A 97 -0.36 12.20 -4.94
N SER A 98 0.74 12.07 -4.19
CA SER A 98 1.34 13.17 -3.41
C SER A 98 1.98 14.26 -4.27
N PHE A 99 2.30 13.99 -5.52
CA PHE A 99 2.98 14.91 -6.44
C PHE A 99 2.04 15.59 -7.45
N TYR A 100 0.86 15.03 -7.68
CA TYR A 100 -0.07 15.56 -8.67
C TYR A 100 -0.56 16.98 -8.39
N PRO A 101 -0.79 17.41 -7.13
CA PRO A 101 -1.14 18.81 -6.85
C PRO A 101 -0.07 19.82 -7.32
N ASP A 102 1.19 19.40 -7.36
CA ASP A 102 2.31 20.22 -7.83
C ASP A 102 2.57 20.09 -9.35
N GLY A 103 1.68 19.38 -10.07
CA GLY A 103 1.75 19.18 -11.52
C GLY A 103 2.82 18.16 -11.95
N ARG A 104 3.36 17.35 -11.03
CA ARG A 104 4.33 16.30 -11.34
C ARG A 104 3.61 14.97 -11.57
N PHE A 105 3.72 14.46 -12.78
CA PHE A 105 3.15 13.17 -13.19
C PHE A 105 4.27 12.19 -13.55
N PHE A 106 3.98 10.90 -13.43
CA PHE A 106 4.91 9.82 -13.69
C PHE A 106 4.42 8.97 -14.85
N SER A 107 5.25 8.82 -15.88
CA SER A 107 4.96 7.92 -17.01
C SER A 107 5.29 6.47 -16.64
N ALA A 108 4.75 5.53 -17.41
CA ALA A 108 5.08 4.11 -17.26
C ALA A 108 6.58 3.85 -17.36
N ASP A 109 7.26 4.43 -18.35
CA ASP A 109 8.71 4.27 -18.58
C ASP A 109 9.54 4.79 -17.40
N GLU A 110 9.10 5.90 -16.80
CA GLU A 110 9.77 6.45 -15.62
C GLU A 110 9.61 5.52 -14.41
N VAL A 111 8.41 5.00 -14.17
CA VAL A 111 8.16 4.04 -13.07
C VAL A 111 8.99 2.77 -13.27
N LEU A 112 9.07 2.23 -14.49
CA LEU A 112 9.90 1.08 -14.82
C LEU A 112 11.40 1.35 -14.60
N SER A 113 11.84 2.56 -14.91
CA SER A 113 13.24 2.99 -14.67
C SER A 113 13.56 3.03 -13.18
N LEU A 114 12.68 3.64 -12.37
CA LEU A 114 12.81 3.71 -10.91
C LEU A 114 12.81 2.31 -10.27
N ALA A 115 11.92 1.42 -10.72
CA ALA A 115 11.86 0.04 -10.25
C ALA A 115 13.16 -0.73 -10.59
N SER A 116 13.67 -0.58 -11.81
CA SER A 116 14.92 -1.20 -12.25
C SER A 116 16.13 -0.70 -11.45
N GLU A 117 16.21 0.60 -11.17
CA GLU A 117 17.28 1.17 -10.33
C GLU A 117 17.19 0.66 -8.89
N SER A 118 15.98 0.63 -8.31
CA SER A 118 15.76 0.11 -6.96
C SER A 118 16.17 -1.35 -6.85
N ARG A 119 15.78 -2.17 -7.82
CA ARG A 119 16.14 -3.59 -7.87
C ARG A 119 17.65 -3.80 -8.01
N ARG A 120 18.33 -2.97 -8.82
CA ARG A 120 19.80 -3.02 -8.97
C ARG A 120 20.52 -2.66 -7.66
N LEU A 121 20.02 -1.67 -6.92
CA LEU A 121 20.61 -1.24 -5.65
C LEU A 121 20.37 -2.24 -4.53
N LEU A 122 19.20 -2.87 -4.51
CA LEU A 122 18.74 -3.77 -3.43
C LEU A 122 18.15 -5.07 -4.02
N PRO A 123 18.98 -5.97 -4.54
CA PRO A 123 18.51 -7.17 -5.25
C PRO A 123 17.73 -8.16 -4.37
N GLU A 124 17.98 -8.17 -3.05
CA GLU A 124 17.39 -9.12 -2.11
C GLU A 124 16.26 -8.56 -1.25
N VAL A 125 15.96 -7.25 -1.36
CA VAL A 125 14.91 -6.61 -0.56
C VAL A 125 13.57 -6.70 -1.29
N CYS A 126 12.49 -6.93 -0.57
CA CYS A 126 11.13 -6.90 -1.12
C CYS A 126 10.81 -5.51 -1.66
N LEU A 127 10.48 -5.44 -2.96
CA LEU A 127 10.16 -4.22 -3.69
C LEU A 127 8.66 -4.17 -4.01
N SER A 128 8.00 -3.16 -3.51
CA SER A 128 6.65 -2.74 -3.88
C SER A 128 6.71 -1.58 -4.87
N VAL A 129 5.77 -1.54 -5.81
CA VAL A 129 5.63 -0.41 -6.74
C VAL A 129 4.16 -0.02 -6.88
N THR A 130 3.88 1.26 -6.66
CA THR A 130 2.58 1.85 -6.94
C THR A 130 2.42 2.07 -8.45
N VAL A 131 1.25 1.77 -8.98
CA VAL A 131 0.89 2.04 -10.37
C VAL A 131 0.17 3.38 -10.44
N PRO A 132 0.67 4.37 -11.23
CA PRO A 132 0.06 5.70 -11.32
C PRO A 132 -1.38 5.62 -11.87
N HIS A 133 -2.36 6.13 -11.12
CA HIS A 133 -3.78 6.10 -11.51
C HIS A 133 -4.14 7.06 -12.64
N VAL A 134 -3.26 8.00 -12.95
CA VAL A 134 -3.43 8.94 -14.09
C VAL A 134 -3.26 8.25 -15.45
N LEU A 135 -2.68 7.06 -15.48
CA LEU A 135 -2.60 6.23 -16.68
C LEU A 135 -3.98 5.60 -16.97
N PRO A 136 -4.35 5.39 -18.24
CA PRO A 136 -5.51 4.58 -18.61
C PRO A 136 -5.45 3.17 -18.00
N LEU A 137 -6.60 2.55 -17.72
CA LEU A 137 -6.64 1.25 -17.02
C LEU A 137 -5.89 0.13 -17.74
N ASP A 138 -5.93 0.10 -19.07
CA ASP A 138 -5.17 -0.85 -19.89
C ASP A 138 -3.66 -0.63 -19.76
N SER A 139 -3.24 0.63 -19.73
CA SER A 139 -1.83 1.00 -19.51
C SER A 139 -1.37 0.70 -18.08
N GLN A 140 -2.24 0.84 -17.08
CA GLN A 140 -1.96 0.43 -15.70
C GLN A 140 -1.76 -1.10 -15.62
N ALA A 141 -2.61 -1.88 -16.27
CA ALA A 141 -2.50 -3.33 -16.34
C ALA A 141 -1.19 -3.77 -17.03
N GLN A 142 -0.86 -3.15 -18.17
CA GLN A 142 0.38 -3.43 -18.88
C GLN A 142 1.60 -3.07 -18.03
N LEU A 143 1.61 -1.88 -17.41
CA LEU A 143 2.71 -1.47 -16.53
C LEU A 143 2.92 -2.48 -15.39
N ALA A 144 1.84 -3.02 -14.81
CA ALA A 144 1.96 -4.02 -13.76
C ALA A 144 2.65 -5.30 -14.25
N LEU A 145 2.35 -5.78 -15.46
CA LEU A 145 3.05 -6.91 -16.08
C LEU A 145 4.54 -6.61 -16.29
N ASP A 146 4.85 -5.45 -16.86
CA ASP A 146 6.22 -5.03 -17.12
C ASP A 146 7.04 -4.84 -15.81
N LEU A 147 6.39 -4.42 -14.72
CA LEU A 147 7.01 -4.32 -13.40
C LEU A 147 7.37 -5.70 -12.83
N VAL A 148 6.51 -6.70 -13.04
CA VAL A 148 6.81 -8.09 -12.63
C VAL A 148 8.04 -8.60 -13.35
N ASP A 149 8.19 -8.33 -14.66
CA ASP A 149 9.38 -8.67 -15.45
C ASP A 149 10.66 -7.98 -14.95
N ARG A 150 10.53 -6.83 -14.29
CA ARG A 150 11.64 -6.13 -13.61
C ARG A 150 11.90 -6.63 -12.19
N GLY A 151 11.20 -7.68 -11.77
CA GLY A 151 11.39 -8.33 -10.48
C GLY A 151 10.74 -7.59 -9.31
N VAL A 152 9.65 -6.87 -9.54
CA VAL A 152 8.80 -6.31 -8.48
C VAL A 152 8.08 -7.44 -7.76
N ASP A 153 7.99 -7.36 -6.45
CA ASP A 153 7.42 -8.41 -5.59
C ASP A 153 5.98 -8.11 -5.15
N LEU A 154 5.60 -6.83 -5.11
CA LEU A 154 4.27 -6.35 -4.71
C LEU A 154 3.84 -5.21 -5.65
N ILE A 155 2.59 -5.20 -6.06
CA ILE A 155 1.98 -4.08 -6.79
C ILE A 155 1.02 -3.36 -5.85
N GLN A 156 0.98 -2.03 -5.91
CA GLN A 156 0.01 -1.20 -5.20
C GLN A 156 -0.76 -0.32 -6.18
N THR A 157 -2.07 -0.10 -5.91
CA THR A 157 -2.88 0.87 -6.66
C THR A 157 -3.02 2.19 -5.89
N GLU A 158 -3.43 3.23 -6.58
CA GLU A 158 -3.75 4.55 -6.01
C GLU A 158 -4.98 5.16 -6.70
N GLY A 159 -5.37 6.41 -6.40
CA GLY A 159 -6.40 7.14 -7.11
C GLY A 159 -7.49 7.78 -6.25
N GLY A 160 -7.54 7.45 -4.94
CA GLY A 160 -8.53 8.05 -4.06
C GLY A 160 -8.23 9.50 -3.64
N THR A 161 -6.98 9.95 -3.73
CA THR A 161 -6.60 11.31 -3.34
C THR A 161 -7.12 12.34 -4.35
N SER A 162 -7.07 12.03 -5.64
CA SER A 162 -7.57 12.86 -6.73
C SER A 162 -9.06 12.64 -7.05
N SER A 163 -9.69 11.68 -6.40
CA SER A 163 -11.12 11.42 -6.54
C SER A 163 -11.94 12.50 -5.83
N HIS A 164 -12.91 13.06 -6.54
CA HIS A 164 -13.84 14.07 -6.04
C HIS A 164 -15.25 13.49 -6.00
N PRO A 165 -15.67 12.83 -4.90
CA PRO A 165 -17.00 12.24 -4.81
C PRO A 165 -18.06 13.34 -4.86
N LEU A 166 -19.15 13.10 -5.60
CA LEU A 166 -20.28 14.01 -5.76
C LEU A 166 -21.34 13.77 -4.70
N SER A 167 -21.44 12.55 -4.19
CA SER A 167 -22.48 12.14 -3.25
C SER A 167 -22.01 12.24 -1.80
N PRO A 168 -22.92 12.56 -0.85
CA PRO A 168 -22.62 12.51 0.58
C PRO A 168 -22.67 11.05 1.11
N GLY A 169 -22.12 10.84 2.32
CA GLY A 169 -22.24 9.60 3.08
C GLY A 169 -21.62 8.39 2.39
N THR A 170 -22.24 7.23 2.54
CA THR A 170 -21.72 5.94 2.07
C THR A 170 -21.47 5.91 0.57
N LEU A 171 -22.35 6.50 -0.24
CA LEU A 171 -22.19 6.55 -1.69
C LEU A 171 -20.92 7.33 -2.06
N GLY A 172 -20.65 8.45 -1.42
CA GLY A 172 -19.43 9.23 -1.64
C GLY A 172 -18.15 8.44 -1.25
N LEU A 173 -18.22 7.56 -0.24
CA LEU A 173 -17.11 6.68 0.10
C LEU A 173 -16.83 5.65 -1.01
N ILE A 174 -17.88 5.13 -1.64
CA ILE A 174 -17.78 4.21 -2.77
C ILE A 174 -17.22 4.93 -4.01
N GLU A 175 -17.75 6.11 -4.32
CA GLU A 175 -17.27 6.95 -5.43
C GLU A 175 -15.78 7.26 -5.27
N LYS A 176 -15.36 7.61 -4.05
CA LYS A 176 -13.95 7.89 -3.74
C LYS A 176 -13.03 6.70 -3.97
N ALA A 177 -13.48 5.49 -3.69
CA ALA A 177 -12.70 4.28 -3.85
C ALA A 177 -12.75 3.74 -5.29
N SER A 178 -13.68 4.19 -6.14
CA SER A 178 -13.92 3.64 -7.47
C SER A 178 -12.66 3.58 -8.36
N PRO A 179 -11.80 4.60 -8.44
CA PRO A 179 -10.61 4.53 -9.30
C PRO A 179 -9.66 3.41 -8.87
N THR A 180 -9.35 3.30 -7.59
CA THR A 180 -8.42 2.26 -7.10
C THR A 180 -9.03 0.85 -7.18
N LEU A 181 -10.35 0.71 -7.01
CA LEU A 181 -11.05 -0.56 -7.18
C LEU A 181 -11.02 -1.02 -8.64
N ALA A 182 -11.24 -0.10 -9.59
CA ALA A 182 -11.16 -0.38 -11.03
C ALA A 182 -9.73 -0.78 -11.45
N ALA A 183 -8.72 -0.04 -10.98
CA ALA A 183 -7.32 -0.36 -11.19
C ALA A 183 -6.95 -1.74 -10.63
N THR A 184 -7.39 -2.03 -9.39
CA THR A 184 -7.18 -3.34 -8.76
C THR A 184 -7.76 -4.46 -9.61
N PHE A 185 -9.00 -4.33 -10.08
CA PHE A 185 -9.64 -5.33 -10.93
C PHE A 185 -8.90 -5.53 -12.26
N ALA A 186 -8.55 -4.43 -12.94
CA ALA A 186 -7.85 -4.49 -14.23
C ALA A 186 -6.48 -5.18 -14.09
N ILE A 187 -5.68 -4.77 -13.10
CA ILE A 187 -4.34 -5.32 -12.87
C ILE A 187 -4.43 -6.80 -12.44
N THR A 188 -5.31 -7.15 -11.50
CA THR A 188 -5.42 -8.54 -11.03
C THR A 188 -5.93 -9.47 -12.13
N SER A 189 -6.79 -8.99 -13.03
CA SER A 189 -7.24 -9.74 -14.20
C SER A 189 -6.06 -10.00 -15.16
N ALA A 190 -5.28 -8.98 -15.50
CA ALA A 190 -4.13 -9.11 -16.39
C ALA A 190 -3.05 -10.06 -15.82
N LEU A 191 -2.73 -9.93 -14.50
CA LEU A 191 -1.80 -10.84 -13.82
C LEU A 191 -2.29 -12.30 -13.88
N LYS A 192 -3.58 -12.52 -13.63
CA LYS A 192 -4.18 -13.85 -13.68
C LYS A 192 -4.17 -14.46 -15.09
N GLU A 193 -4.51 -13.67 -16.10
CA GLU A 193 -4.46 -14.09 -17.50
C GLU A 193 -3.04 -14.45 -17.96
N SER A 194 -2.04 -13.75 -17.42
CA SER A 194 -0.62 -14.00 -17.64
C SER A 194 -0.03 -15.09 -16.74
N HIS A 195 -0.83 -15.75 -15.91
CA HIS A 195 -0.40 -16.79 -14.94
C HIS A 195 0.68 -16.29 -13.96
N LEU A 196 0.64 -15.02 -13.60
CA LEU A 196 1.55 -14.39 -12.65
C LEU A 196 0.91 -14.31 -11.26
N ASP A 197 1.59 -14.88 -10.26
CA ASP A 197 1.15 -14.85 -8.85
C ASP A 197 1.93 -13.77 -8.09
N VAL A 198 1.58 -12.51 -8.35
CA VAL A 198 2.14 -11.34 -7.68
C VAL A 198 1.05 -10.66 -6.86
N PRO A 199 1.26 -10.51 -5.52
CA PRO A 199 0.24 -9.90 -4.68
C PRO A 199 0.03 -8.42 -5.02
N LEU A 200 -1.22 -7.98 -4.88
CA LEU A 200 -1.64 -6.60 -5.10
C LEU A 200 -2.28 -6.01 -3.84
N ILE A 201 -1.84 -4.81 -3.48
CA ILE A 201 -2.41 -3.99 -2.41
C ILE A 201 -3.30 -2.92 -3.05
N CYS A 202 -4.59 -2.93 -2.72
CA CYS A 202 -5.51 -1.86 -3.10
C CYS A 202 -5.36 -0.71 -2.12
N ALA A 203 -4.95 0.47 -2.59
CA ALA A 203 -4.71 1.61 -1.72
C ALA A 203 -5.33 2.91 -2.26
N SER A 204 -5.41 3.91 -1.38
CA SER A 204 -5.98 5.24 -1.62
C SER A 204 -7.51 5.30 -1.68
N GLY A 205 -8.10 6.16 -0.89
CA GLY A 205 -9.55 6.44 -0.88
C GLY A 205 -10.43 5.38 -0.22
N LEU A 206 -9.86 4.33 0.36
CA LEU A 206 -10.61 3.26 1.01
C LEU A 206 -11.15 3.67 2.40
N SER A 207 -12.22 2.98 2.81
CA SER A 207 -12.91 3.09 4.08
C SER A 207 -13.37 1.70 4.55
N GLU A 208 -13.88 1.58 5.77
CA GLU A 208 -14.46 0.33 6.28
C GLU A 208 -15.52 -0.26 5.33
N VAL A 209 -16.30 0.60 4.63
CA VAL A 209 -17.30 0.17 3.65
C VAL A 209 -16.67 -0.45 2.41
N THR A 210 -15.52 0.07 1.96
CA THR A 210 -14.93 -0.29 0.65
C THR A 210 -13.78 -1.31 0.77
N VAL A 211 -13.26 -1.55 1.98
CA VAL A 211 -12.24 -2.60 2.24
C VAL A 211 -12.70 -3.99 1.79
N PRO A 212 -13.94 -4.46 2.08
CA PRO A 212 -14.42 -5.74 1.54
C PRO A 212 -14.49 -5.77 0.02
N MET A 213 -14.83 -4.65 -0.62
CA MET A 213 -14.87 -4.54 -2.09
C MET A 213 -13.49 -4.70 -2.71
N ALA A 214 -12.45 -4.09 -2.09
CA ALA A 214 -11.07 -4.24 -2.55
C ALA A 214 -10.62 -5.71 -2.61
N ILE A 215 -10.94 -6.49 -1.59
CA ILE A 215 -10.65 -7.93 -1.58
C ILE A 215 -11.48 -8.69 -2.62
N SER A 216 -12.75 -8.33 -2.79
CA SER A 216 -13.64 -8.97 -3.77
C SER A 216 -13.16 -8.77 -5.21
N VAL A 217 -12.57 -7.61 -5.55
CA VAL A 217 -12.00 -7.34 -6.88
C VAL A 217 -10.58 -7.86 -7.09
N GLY A 218 -10.00 -8.57 -6.12
CA GLY A 218 -8.76 -9.33 -6.34
C GLY A 218 -7.59 -8.98 -5.41
N ALA A 219 -7.65 -7.90 -4.62
CA ALA A 219 -6.53 -7.49 -3.78
C ALA A 219 -6.11 -8.55 -2.74
N ASN A 220 -4.82 -8.61 -2.42
CA ASN A 220 -4.25 -9.40 -1.33
C ASN A 220 -4.24 -8.63 0.01
N GLY A 221 -4.49 -7.35 -0.05
CA GLY A 221 -4.55 -6.46 1.11
C GLY A 221 -4.98 -5.06 0.73
N VAL A 222 -5.04 -4.21 1.73
CA VAL A 222 -5.46 -2.81 1.59
C VAL A 222 -4.45 -1.87 2.22
N GLY A 223 -4.27 -0.69 1.60
CA GLY A 223 -3.44 0.41 2.09
C GLY A 223 -4.31 1.61 2.48
N ILE A 224 -4.19 2.08 3.72
CA ILE A 224 -5.01 3.16 4.27
C ILE A 224 -4.13 4.29 4.78
N GLY A 225 -4.27 5.48 4.23
CA GLY A 225 -3.55 6.68 4.64
C GLY A 225 -4.48 7.74 5.21
N SER A 226 -5.13 8.50 4.35
CA SER A 226 -5.85 9.74 4.70
C SER A 226 -6.98 9.56 5.73
N ALA A 227 -7.58 8.39 5.82
CA ALA A 227 -8.61 8.11 6.84
C ALA A 227 -8.04 8.10 8.27
N ILE A 228 -6.75 7.81 8.41
CA ILE A 228 -6.03 7.77 9.70
C ILE A 228 -5.30 9.10 9.94
N ASN A 229 -4.56 9.59 8.94
CA ASN A 229 -3.69 10.77 9.07
C ASN A 229 -4.43 12.09 9.33
N LYS A 230 -5.74 12.14 9.05
CA LYS A 230 -6.60 13.31 9.33
C LYS A 230 -7.10 13.38 10.79
N LEU A 231 -6.86 12.32 11.56
CA LEU A 231 -7.28 12.24 12.94
C LEU A 231 -6.24 12.90 13.86
N ASN A 232 -6.71 13.53 14.94
CA ASN A 232 -5.86 14.35 15.80
C ASN A 232 -5.43 13.63 17.10
N THR A 233 -5.93 12.40 17.34
CA THR A 233 -5.62 11.67 18.57
C THR A 233 -5.28 10.21 18.29
N GLU A 234 -4.35 9.66 19.07
CA GLU A 234 -3.97 8.25 18.98
C GLU A 234 -5.18 7.32 19.14
N LEU A 235 -6.07 7.62 20.10
CA LEU A 235 -7.26 6.80 20.34
C LEU A 235 -8.18 6.74 19.13
N ALA A 236 -8.42 7.86 18.45
CA ALA A 236 -9.24 7.89 17.23
C ALA A 236 -8.57 7.11 16.09
N MET A 237 -7.25 7.24 15.93
CA MET A 237 -6.48 6.46 14.95
C MET A 237 -6.56 4.95 15.23
N ILE A 238 -6.36 4.53 16.48
CA ILE A 238 -6.48 3.12 16.90
C ILE A 238 -7.89 2.58 16.60
N ALA A 239 -8.94 3.34 16.94
CA ALA A 239 -10.32 2.94 16.71
C ALA A 239 -10.59 2.74 15.21
N THR A 240 -10.11 3.65 14.37
CA THR A 240 -10.23 3.55 12.91
C THR A 240 -9.48 2.35 12.35
N VAL A 241 -8.22 2.12 12.78
CA VAL A 241 -7.46 0.93 12.34
C VAL A 241 -8.15 -0.36 12.76
N LYS A 242 -8.73 -0.43 13.98
CA LYS A 242 -9.53 -1.58 14.45
C LYS A 242 -10.78 -1.81 13.61
N GLY A 243 -11.51 -0.77 13.26
CA GLY A 243 -12.68 -0.86 12.38
C GLY A 243 -12.31 -1.40 11.00
N LEU A 244 -11.23 -0.90 10.40
CA LEU A 244 -10.69 -1.40 9.13
C LEU A 244 -10.26 -2.87 9.23
N ARG A 245 -9.60 -3.27 10.33
CA ARG A 245 -9.23 -4.66 10.61
C ARG A 245 -10.46 -5.55 10.69
N GLN A 246 -11.50 -5.13 11.43
CA GLN A 246 -12.75 -5.87 11.55
C GLN A 246 -13.46 -6.01 10.20
N ALA A 247 -13.52 -4.94 9.39
CA ALA A 247 -14.09 -4.98 8.04
C ALA A 247 -13.35 -5.99 7.14
N LEU A 248 -12.02 -6.06 7.24
CA LEU A 248 -11.20 -6.99 6.47
C LEU A 248 -11.37 -8.44 6.96
N ASP A 249 -11.46 -8.66 8.27
CA ASP A 249 -11.61 -9.99 8.87
C ASP A 249 -13.03 -10.55 8.72
N SER A 250 -14.05 -9.71 8.54
CA SER A 250 -15.45 -10.16 8.36
C SER A 250 -15.62 -11.04 7.12
N LEU A 251 -14.76 -10.88 6.11
CA LEU A 251 -14.76 -11.70 4.90
C LEU A 251 -14.38 -13.17 5.16
N LYS A 252 -13.57 -13.44 6.19
CA LYS A 252 -13.19 -14.80 6.56
C LYS A 252 -14.37 -15.59 7.12
N LEU A 253 -15.28 -14.90 7.84
CA LEU A 253 -16.47 -15.52 8.44
C LEU A 253 -17.47 -15.99 7.37
N VAL A 254 -17.61 -15.22 6.28
CA VAL A 254 -18.54 -15.57 5.18
C VAL A 254 -18.03 -16.80 4.40
N SER A 255 -16.73 -16.93 4.20
CA SER A 255 -16.15 -18.09 3.49
C SER A 255 -16.27 -19.40 4.27
N THR A 256 -16.35 -19.33 5.60
CA THR A 256 -16.51 -20.52 6.47
C THR A 256 -17.98 -20.99 6.58
N ILE A 257 -18.95 -20.10 6.33
CA ILE A 257 -20.40 -20.43 6.37
C ILE A 257 -20.87 -21.08 5.06
N ASN A 258 -20.16 -20.85 3.96
CA ASN A 258 -20.50 -21.34 2.63
C ASN A 258 -19.74 -22.64 2.23
N GLN A 259 -19.04 -23.26 3.16
CA GLN A 259 -18.45 -24.62 3.07
C GLN A 259 -19.26 -25.62 3.90
#